data_8b0f19bb5ef1c0b6f2af9788135e9776
#
_entry.id   8b0f19bb5ef1c0b6f2af9788135e9776
#
_cell.length_a   1.000
_cell.length_b   1.000
_cell.length_c   1.000
_cell.angle_alpha   90.00
_cell.angle_beta   90.00
_cell.angle_gamma   90.00
#
_symmetry.space_group_name_H-M   'P 1'
#
loop_
_entity.id
_entity.type
_entity.pdbx_description
1 polymer ?
#
loop_
_entity_poly.entity_id
_entity_poly.type
_entity_poly.pdbx_seq_one_letter_code
_entity_poly.pdbx_strand_id
1 'polypeptide(L)'
;NVQPFFADTNAGGIGVSHNGNFTNAITLRKKLVEDGAIFYTTSDSETIVQLIARSKKEKNIDKIIEAISQIQGGYALVMLTKNILIGARDIYGIRPLVIGKLNKSFVLASETCALDIIGAEFVREVENGEIVYIEDNELHSLKPFGNHTPRPCVFEYIYFSRPDSILRGKTAYEYRKNLGRELAKEDNVDAE
;
A
#
# COMPACT_ATOMS: atom_id res chain seq x y z
N ASN A 1 -12.46 6.60 10.70
CA ASN A 1 -10.98 6.49 10.70
C ASN A 1 -10.42 7.42 9.64
N VAL A 2 -9.83 8.53 10.09
CA VAL A 2 -9.20 9.52 9.19
C VAL A 2 -7.76 9.07 8.93
N GLN A 3 -7.29 9.21 7.70
CA GLN A 3 -5.91 8.98 7.30
C GLN A 3 -5.30 10.28 6.75
N PRO A 4 -3.99 10.49 6.90
CA PRO A 4 -3.02 9.59 7.52
C PRO A 4 -3.22 9.46 9.03
N PHE A 5 -3.01 8.26 9.58
CA PHE A 5 -2.91 8.07 11.01
C PHE A 5 -1.54 8.59 11.48
N PHE A 6 -1.54 9.49 12.44
CA PHE A 6 -0.31 10.08 12.97
C PHE A 6 -0.10 9.72 14.44
N ALA A 7 1.15 9.42 14.80
CA ALA A 7 1.55 9.24 16.18
C ALA A 7 2.99 9.72 16.42
N ASP A 8 3.23 10.27 17.60
CA ASP A 8 4.58 10.50 18.13
C ASP A 8 5.08 9.26 18.85
N THR A 9 6.29 8.85 18.50
CA THR A 9 6.97 7.68 19.08
C THR A 9 8.34 8.09 19.62
N ASN A 10 9.00 7.18 20.33
CA ASN A 10 10.40 7.40 20.76
C ASN A 10 11.38 7.55 19.57
N ALA A 11 10.95 7.19 18.36
CA ALA A 11 11.71 7.36 17.12
C ALA A 11 11.32 8.64 16.35
N GLY A 12 10.44 9.48 16.92
CA GLY A 12 9.85 10.67 16.32
C GLY A 12 8.46 10.42 15.76
N GLY A 13 7.91 11.45 15.11
CA GLY A 13 6.59 11.39 14.50
C GLY A 13 6.56 10.43 13.30
N ILE A 14 5.48 9.68 13.19
CA ILE A 14 5.20 8.82 12.05
C ILE A 14 3.77 9.02 11.56
N GLY A 15 3.59 9.28 10.27
CA GLY A 15 2.30 9.28 9.58
C GLY A 15 2.15 8.00 8.76
N VAL A 16 0.97 7.38 8.78
CA VAL A 16 0.68 6.14 8.04
C VAL A 16 -0.61 6.29 7.26
N SER A 17 -0.55 6.04 5.96
CA SER A 17 -1.70 5.85 5.08
C SER A 17 -1.76 4.39 4.64
N HIS A 18 -2.95 3.80 4.68
CA HIS A 18 -3.18 2.37 4.44
C HIS A 18 -4.35 2.17 3.48
N ASN A 19 -4.10 1.42 2.43
CA ASN A 19 -5.11 0.91 1.52
C ASN A 19 -5.13 -0.61 1.61
N GLY A 20 -6.22 -1.18 2.10
CA GLY A 20 -6.34 -2.63 2.30
C GLY A 20 -6.92 -3.01 3.66
N ASN A 21 -6.52 -4.18 4.15
CA ASN A 21 -6.96 -4.71 5.43
C ASN A 21 -5.96 -5.71 6.02
N PHE A 22 -5.69 -5.62 7.31
CA PHE A 22 -4.90 -6.61 8.04
C PHE A 22 -5.82 -7.69 8.61
N THR A 23 -5.75 -8.89 8.05
CA THR A 23 -6.62 -10.00 8.44
C THR A 23 -6.38 -10.48 9.87
N ASN A 24 -5.20 -10.24 10.42
CA ASN A 24 -4.83 -10.57 11.80
C ASN A 24 -4.84 -9.37 12.77
N ALA A 25 -5.39 -8.22 12.36
CA ALA A 25 -5.40 -6.99 13.17
C ALA A 25 -6.01 -7.19 14.56
N ILE A 26 -7.13 -7.91 14.65
CA ILE A 26 -7.83 -8.17 15.93
C ILE A 26 -6.93 -8.96 16.89
N THR A 27 -6.27 -10.01 16.38
CA THR A 27 -5.37 -10.85 17.18
C THR A 27 -4.14 -10.08 17.65
N LEU A 28 -3.53 -9.30 16.75
CA LEU A 28 -2.39 -8.45 17.08
C LEU A 28 -2.78 -7.37 18.10
N ARG A 29 -3.94 -6.73 17.91
CA ARG A 29 -4.46 -5.72 18.83
C ARG A 29 -4.65 -6.30 20.23
N LYS A 30 -5.26 -7.49 20.35
CA LYS A 30 -5.46 -8.14 21.64
C LYS A 30 -4.13 -8.37 22.35
N LYS A 31 -3.16 -8.94 21.66
CA LYS A 31 -1.81 -9.16 22.20
C LYS A 31 -1.14 -7.84 22.63
N LEU A 32 -1.22 -6.81 21.80
CA LEU A 32 -0.64 -5.51 22.11
C LEU A 32 -1.27 -4.86 23.35
N VAL A 33 -2.60 -5.00 23.52
CA VAL A 33 -3.31 -4.51 24.72
C VAL A 33 -2.89 -5.29 25.98
N GLU A 34 -2.75 -6.62 25.89
CA GLU A 34 -2.21 -7.45 26.97
C GLU A 34 -0.80 -7.01 27.37
N ASP A 35 0.01 -6.55 26.40
CA ASP A 35 1.33 -5.97 26.62
C ASP A 35 1.29 -4.46 27.01
N GLY A 36 0.12 -3.91 27.32
CA GLY A 36 -0.06 -2.54 27.81
C GLY A 36 -0.14 -1.47 26.71
N ALA A 37 -0.47 -1.82 25.44
CA ALA A 37 -0.75 -0.82 24.42
C ALA A 37 -2.10 -0.14 24.65
N ILE A 38 -2.17 1.15 24.39
CA ILE A 38 -3.40 1.93 24.42
C ILE A 38 -3.78 2.26 22.97
N PHE A 39 -5.03 1.94 22.60
CA PHE A 39 -5.58 2.23 21.29
C PHE A 39 -6.68 3.28 21.40
N TYR A 40 -6.68 4.21 20.47
CA TYR A 40 -7.66 5.32 20.42
C TYR A 40 -8.70 5.14 19.31
N THR A 41 -8.42 4.27 18.34
CA THR A 41 -9.29 4.04 17.18
C THR A 41 -9.60 2.55 17.01
N THR A 42 -10.52 2.23 16.11
CA THR A 42 -10.79 0.86 15.67
C THR A 42 -10.03 0.50 14.39
N SER A 43 -9.16 1.41 13.90
CA SER A 43 -8.40 1.20 12.68
C SER A 43 -7.33 0.11 12.86
N ASP A 44 -7.21 -0.76 11.88
CA ASP A 44 -6.10 -1.71 11.77
C ASP A 44 -4.76 -1.01 11.54
N SER A 45 -4.77 0.18 10.93
CA SER A 45 -3.57 1.02 10.73
C SER A 45 -2.91 1.44 12.05
N GLU A 46 -3.68 1.58 13.14
CA GLU A 46 -3.12 1.86 14.45
C GLU A 46 -2.26 0.71 14.99
N THR A 47 -2.61 -0.53 14.59
CA THR A 47 -1.87 -1.73 15.00
C THR A 47 -0.42 -1.68 14.50
N ILE A 48 -0.19 -1.27 13.23
CA ILE A 48 1.19 -1.20 12.72
C ILE A 48 2.00 -0.08 13.38
N VAL A 49 1.36 1.03 13.73
CA VAL A 49 2.03 2.12 14.48
C VAL A 49 2.46 1.64 15.86
N GLN A 50 1.60 0.89 16.57
CA GLN A 50 1.92 0.30 17.85
C GLN A 50 3.07 -0.72 17.76
N LEU A 51 3.12 -1.52 16.71
CA LEU A 51 4.22 -2.45 16.45
C LEU A 51 5.54 -1.72 16.20
N ILE A 52 5.53 -0.66 15.38
CA ILE A 52 6.72 0.17 15.12
C ILE A 52 7.22 0.84 16.40
N ALA A 53 6.32 1.44 17.19
CA ALA A 53 6.67 2.14 18.41
C ALA A 53 7.30 1.24 19.47
N ARG A 54 6.96 -0.06 19.49
CA ARG A 54 7.47 -1.07 20.44
C ARG A 54 8.71 -1.79 19.97
N SER A 55 9.10 -1.64 18.71
CA SER A 55 10.31 -2.26 18.16
C SER A 55 11.56 -1.76 18.91
N LYS A 56 12.45 -2.68 19.24
CA LYS A 56 13.74 -2.41 19.88
C LYS A 56 14.88 -2.20 18.88
N LYS A 57 14.58 -2.23 17.57
CA LYS A 57 15.56 -1.96 16.53
C LYS A 57 16.04 -0.51 16.62
N GLU A 58 17.26 -0.25 16.19
CA GLU A 58 17.84 1.09 16.23
C GLU A 58 17.35 1.94 15.04
N LYS A 59 17.44 1.40 13.83
CA LYS A 59 17.07 2.13 12.60
C LYS A 59 15.55 2.07 12.36
N ASN A 60 14.99 3.19 11.94
CA ASN A 60 13.55 3.29 11.63
C ASN A 60 13.10 2.29 10.55
N ILE A 61 13.91 2.06 9.53
CA ILE A 61 13.58 1.09 8.49
C ILE A 61 13.49 -0.34 9.04
N ASP A 62 14.39 -0.72 9.96
CA ASP A 62 14.37 -2.05 10.58
C ASP A 62 13.16 -2.23 11.51
N LYS A 63 12.74 -1.17 12.22
CA LYS A 63 11.49 -1.16 13.01
C LYS A 63 10.27 -1.42 12.13
N ILE A 64 10.22 -0.78 10.96
CA ILE A 64 9.14 -0.92 10.00
C ILE A 64 9.12 -2.31 9.40
N ILE A 65 10.27 -2.87 9.00
CA ILE A 65 10.37 -4.25 8.49
C ILE A 65 9.90 -5.25 9.56
N GLU A 66 10.33 -5.08 10.82
CA GLU A 66 9.90 -5.94 11.93
C GLU A 66 8.39 -5.85 12.18
N ALA A 67 7.81 -4.65 12.11
CA ALA A 67 6.37 -4.46 12.24
C ALA A 67 5.60 -5.09 11.08
N ILE A 68 6.03 -4.87 9.83
CA ILE A 68 5.41 -5.45 8.64
C ILE A 68 5.50 -6.97 8.63
N SER A 69 6.56 -7.57 9.17
CA SER A 69 6.69 -9.04 9.27
C SER A 69 5.62 -9.70 10.14
N GLN A 70 4.95 -8.95 11.00
CA GLN A 70 3.92 -9.44 11.90
C GLN A 70 2.51 -9.29 11.37
N ILE A 71 2.27 -8.42 10.38
CA ILE A 71 0.95 -8.21 9.80
C ILE A 71 0.69 -9.20 8.65
N GLN A 72 -0.59 -9.56 8.49
CA GLN A 72 -1.09 -10.42 7.42
C GLN A 72 -2.26 -9.74 6.73
N GLY A 73 -2.40 -9.98 5.42
CA GLY A 73 -3.50 -9.42 4.64
C GLY A 73 -3.05 -8.83 3.32
N GLY A 74 -3.98 -8.15 2.64
CA GLY A 74 -3.71 -7.39 1.44
C GLY A 74 -3.59 -5.91 1.77
N TYR A 75 -2.44 -5.31 1.50
CA TYR A 75 -2.19 -3.91 1.84
C TYR A 75 -1.22 -3.21 0.88
N ALA A 76 -1.43 -1.91 0.77
CA ALA A 76 -0.43 -0.94 0.35
C ALA A 76 -0.31 0.12 1.44
N LEU A 77 0.90 0.34 1.93
CA LEU A 77 1.20 1.29 3.00
C LEU A 77 2.09 2.39 2.47
N VAL A 78 1.78 3.62 2.83
CA VAL A 78 2.69 4.76 2.70
C VAL A 78 2.91 5.34 4.09
N MET A 79 4.17 5.46 4.47
CA MET A 79 4.56 5.97 5.78
C MET A 79 5.54 7.14 5.61
N LEU A 80 5.40 8.12 6.46
CA LEU A 80 6.29 9.29 6.48
C LEU A 80 6.82 9.49 7.90
N THR A 81 8.12 9.52 8.02
CA THR A 81 8.85 9.95 9.21
C THR A 81 9.50 11.31 8.97
N LYS A 82 10.28 11.82 9.91
CA LYS A 82 10.98 13.10 9.75
C LYS A 82 11.86 13.15 8.48
N ASN A 83 12.51 12.04 8.13
CA ASN A 83 13.55 12.03 7.09
C ASN A 83 13.30 11.02 5.98
N ILE A 84 12.34 10.09 6.13
CA ILE A 84 12.17 8.96 5.21
C ILE A 84 10.70 8.87 4.79
N LEU A 85 10.45 8.77 3.49
CA LEU A 85 9.17 8.37 2.91
C LEU A 85 9.27 6.88 2.53
N ILE A 86 8.33 6.06 3.01
CA ILE A 86 8.35 4.62 2.83
C ILE A 86 7.08 4.16 2.13
N GLY A 87 7.22 3.25 1.17
CA GLY A 87 6.13 2.50 0.56
C GLY A 87 6.32 1.01 0.81
N ALA A 88 5.26 0.31 1.21
CA ALA A 88 5.30 -1.14 1.37
C ALA A 88 4.07 -1.78 0.74
N ARG A 89 4.28 -2.86 0.00
CA ARG A 89 3.23 -3.64 -0.64
C ARG A 89 3.22 -5.06 -0.11
N ASP A 90 2.03 -5.61 0.11
CA ASP A 90 1.89 -6.98 0.63
C ASP A 90 2.57 -8.03 -0.26
N ILE A 91 2.88 -9.19 0.33
CA ILE A 91 3.65 -10.26 -0.33
C ILE A 91 2.97 -10.86 -1.57
N TYR A 92 1.68 -10.65 -1.76
CA TYR A 92 0.94 -11.09 -2.94
C TYR A 92 0.63 -9.95 -3.92
N GLY A 93 0.91 -8.70 -3.53
CA GLY A 93 0.59 -7.52 -4.33
C GLY A 93 -0.90 -7.36 -4.58
N ILE A 94 -1.73 -7.63 -3.55
CA ILE A 94 -3.19 -7.55 -3.62
C ILE A 94 -3.62 -6.11 -3.92
N ARG A 95 -3.08 -5.14 -3.15
CA ARG A 95 -3.37 -3.72 -3.36
C ARG A 95 -2.29 -3.04 -4.20
N PRO A 96 -2.67 -2.10 -5.08
CA PRO A 96 -1.72 -1.40 -5.93
C PRO A 96 -0.90 -0.36 -5.15
N LEU A 97 0.34 -0.15 -5.57
CA LEU A 97 1.21 0.93 -5.14
C LEU A 97 2.19 1.23 -6.27
N VAL A 98 2.31 2.49 -6.65
CA VAL A 98 3.16 2.95 -7.74
C VAL A 98 4.14 4.02 -7.28
N ILE A 99 5.27 4.08 -7.98
CA ILE A 99 6.31 5.09 -7.81
C ILE A 99 6.24 6.03 -9.00
N GLY A 100 6.18 7.31 -8.73
CA GLY A 100 6.32 8.37 -9.70
C GLY A 100 7.51 9.28 -9.38
N LYS A 101 7.82 10.17 -10.30
CA LYS A 101 8.84 11.21 -10.14
C LYS A 101 8.28 12.55 -10.58
N LEU A 102 8.27 13.50 -9.68
CA LEU A 102 7.91 14.89 -9.95
C LEU A 102 9.17 15.75 -9.85
N ASN A 103 9.64 16.28 -10.98
CA ASN A 103 10.95 16.94 -11.07
C ASN A 103 12.07 16.03 -10.57
N LYS A 104 12.65 16.35 -9.41
CA LYS A 104 13.73 15.57 -8.78
C LYS A 104 13.26 14.69 -7.62
N SER A 105 12.00 14.79 -7.22
CA SER A 105 11.46 14.12 -6.03
C SER A 105 10.64 12.88 -6.40
N PHE A 106 10.72 11.84 -5.60
CA PHE A 106 9.88 10.67 -5.73
C PHE A 106 8.50 10.88 -5.10
N VAL A 107 7.50 10.24 -5.68
CA VAL A 107 6.10 10.26 -5.23
C VAL A 107 5.62 8.81 -5.12
N LEU A 108 4.85 8.51 -4.09
CA LEU A 108 4.16 7.24 -3.93
C LEU A 108 2.65 7.48 -4.03
N ALA A 109 1.97 6.65 -4.82
CA ALA A 109 0.53 6.71 -4.99
C ALA A 109 -0.06 5.31 -5.18
N SER A 110 -1.36 5.16 -4.93
CA SER A 110 -2.07 3.91 -5.19
C SER A 110 -2.23 3.65 -6.70
N GLU A 111 -2.43 4.71 -7.49
CA GLU A 111 -2.82 4.62 -8.89
C GLU A 111 -2.02 5.60 -9.77
N THR A 112 -1.82 5.24 -11.04
CA THR A 112 -1.10 6.10 -12.00
C THR A 112 -1.84 7.40 -12.29
N CYS A 113 -3.18 7.39 -12.28
CA CYS A 113 -3.97 8.62 -12.49
C CYS A 113 -3.67 9.71 -11.44
N ALA A 114 -3.24 9.34 -10.23
CA ALA A 114 -2.82 10.32 -9.23
C ALA A 114 -1.51 11.00 -9.63
N LEU A 115 -0.61 10.29 -10.30
CA LEU A 115 0.63 10.85 -10.85
C LEU A 115 0.32 11.80 -12.01
N ASP A 116 -0.60 11.41 -12.91
CA ASP A 116 -1.01 12.22 -14.06
C ASP A 116 -1.60 13.57 -13.61
N ILE A 117 -2.45 13.57 -12.56
CA ILE A 117 -3.08 14.79 -12.03
C ILE A 117 -2.05 15.81 -11.55
N ILE A 118 -0.94 15.36 -10.97
CA ILE A 118 0.12 16.26 -10.44
C ILE A 118 1.24 16.49 -11.46
N GLY A 119 1.17 15.89 -12.65
CA GLY A 119 2.21 15.96 -13.67
C GLY A 119 3.50 15.22 -13.30
N ALA A 120 3.40 14.15 -12.52
CA ALA A 120 4.53 13.28 -12.19
C ALA A 120 4.67 12.16 -13.22
N GLU A 121 5.91 11.84 -13.57
CA GLU A 121 6.23 10.73 -14.45
C GLU A 121 6.09 9.39 -13.71
N PHE A 122 5.43 8.40 -14.32
CA PHE A 122 5.40 7.04 -13.79
C PHE A 122 6.78 6.39 -13.93
N VAL A 123 7.30 5.85 -12.83
CA VAL A 123 8.59 5.13 -12.81
C VAL A 123 8.35 3.62 -12.90
N ARG A 124 7.62 3.05 -11.95
CA ARG A 124 7.24 1.64 -11.92
C ARG A 124 6.22 1.34 -10.83
N GLU A 125 5.65 0.17 -10.85
CA GLU A 125 4.94 -0.39 -9.70
C GLU A 125 5.93 -0.79 -8.60
N VAL A 126 5.50 -0.72 -7.33
CA VAL A 126 6.15 -1.40 -6.22
C VAL A 126 5.83 -2.88 -6.34
N GLU A 127 6.85 -3.74 -6.31
CA GLU A 127 6.65 -5.17 -6.47
C GLU A 127 5.96 -5.80 -5.24
N ASN A 128 5.41 -6.98 -5.39
CA ASN A 128 4.82 -7.71 -4.27
C ASN A 128 5.90 -8.10 -3.24
N GLY A 129 5.61 -7.82 -1.96
CA GLY A 129 6.56 -8.03 -0.84
C GLY A 129 7.72 -7.04 -0.80
N GLU A 130 7.70 -6.02 -1.65
CA GLU A 130 8.72 -4.98 -1.68
C GLU A 130 8.41 -3.87 -0.68
N ILE A 131 9.46 -3.40 -0.03
CA ILE A 131 9.50 -2.16 0.73
C ILE A 131 10.44 -1.21 0.00
N VAL A 132 9.94 -0.07 -0.42
CA VAL A 132 10.74 1.03 -0.96
C VAL A 132 10.84 2.14 0.06
N TYR A 133 11.98 2.80 0.13
CA TYR A 133 12.10 4.00 0.93
C TYR A 133 12.95 5.06 0.23
N ILE A 134 12.59 6.31 0.46
CA ILE A 134 13.24 7.48 -0.09
C ILE A 134 13.88 8.22 1.09
N GLU A 135 15.21 8.31 1.08
CA GLU A 135 16.04 9.04 2.02
C GLU A 135 17.05 9.87 1.23
N ASP A 136 17.26 11.11 1.61
CA ASP A 136 18.14 12.05 0.92
C ASP A 136 17.91 12.14 -0.61
N ASN A 137 16.65 12.00 -1.01
CA ASN A 137 16.19 11.97 -2.41
C ASN A 137 16.71 10.77 -3.23
N GLU A 138 17.18 9.72 -2.59
CA GLU A 138 17.55 8.45 -3.19
C GLU A 138 16.49 7.39 -2.93
N LEU A 139 16.15 6.60 -3.96
CA LEU A 139 15.20 5.50 -3.88
C LEU A 139 15.93 4.20 -3.59
N HIS A 140 15.58 3.58 -2.48
CA HIS A 140 16.07 2.27 -2.06
C HIS A 140 14.96 1.23 -2.13
N SER A 141 15.32 -0.01 -2.39
CA SER A 141 14.40 -1.14 -2.50
C SER A 141 14.87 -2.32 -1.67
N LEU A 142 13.96 -2.94 -0.92
CA LEU A 142 14.21 -4.11 -0.09
C LEU A 142 13.13 -5.17 -0.33
N LYS A 143 13.49 -6.45 -0.35
CA LYS A 143 12.57 -7.60 -0.43
C LYS A 143 12.79 -8.55 0.75
N PRO A 144 12.44 -8.12 1.98
CA PRO A 144 12.78 -8.87 3.19
C PRO A 144 11.96 -10.17 3.37
N PHE A 145 10.87 -10.34 2.60
CA PHE A 145 9.94 -11.46 2.79
C PHE A 145 10.04 -12.56 1.72
N GLY A 146 11.08 -12.52 0.89
CA GLY A 146 11.28 -13.48 -0.20
C GLY A 146 10.34 -13.25 -1.40
N ASN A 147 10.31 -14.23 -2.30
CA ASN A 147 9.50 -14.17 -3.53
C ASN A 147 8.20 -14.95 -3.36
N HIS A 148 7.09 -14.33 -3.69
CA HIS A 148 5.76 -14.93 -3.68
C HIS A 148 5.07 -14.74 -5.04
N THR A 149 4.22 -15.69 -5.42
CA THR A 149 3.42 -15.59 -6.64
C THR A 149 2.40 -14.45 -6.48
N PRO A 150 2.38 -13.45 -7.39
CA PRO A 150 1.43 -12.34 -7.33
C PRO A 150 -0.03 -12.82 -7.40
N ARG A 151 -0.88 -12.21 -6.58
CA ARG A 151 -2.34 -12.43 -6.52
C ARG A 151 -3.08 -11.10 -6.46
N PRO A 152 -3.01 -10.28 -7.52
CA PRO A 152 -3.66 -8.97 -7.51
C PRO A 152 -5.17 -9.09 -7.33
N CYS A 153 -5.76 -8.12 -6.66
CA CYS A 153 -7.20 -8.05 -6.47
C CYS A 153 -7.90 -7.83 -7.81
N VAL A 154 -8.80 -8.74 -8.19
CA VAL A 154 -9.59 -8.61 -9.42
C VAL A 154 -10.50 -7.38 -9.41
N PHE A 155 -10.95 -6.93 -8.24
CA PHE A 155 -11.79 -5.75 -8.09
C PHE A 155 -11.09 -4.44 -8.48
N GLU A 156 -9.76 -4.40 -8.51
CA GLU A 156 -9.05 -3.25 -9.08
C GLU A 156 -9.40 -3.05 -10.56
N TYR A 157 -9.52 -4.13 -11.31
CA TYR A 157 -9.88 -4.09 -12.73
C TYR A 157 -11.37 -3.82 -12.94
N ILE A 158 -12.23 -4.38 -12.08
CA ILE A 158 -13.69 -4.34 -12.24
C ILE A 158 -14.25 -3.00 -11.73
N TYR A 159 -13.81 -2.53 -10.56
CA TYR A 159 -14.49 -1.45 -9.85
C TYR A 159 -13.58 -0.42 -9.17
N PHE A 160 -12.53 -0.83 -8.43
CA PHE A 160 -11.82 0.08 -7.53
C PHE A 160 -11.02 1.15 -8.27
N SER A 161 -10.20 0.76 -9.26
CA SER A 161 -9.34 1.69 -9.96
C SER A 161 -10.13 2.65 -10.84
N ARG A 162 -9.64 3.87 -10.97
CA ARG A 162 -10.20 4.82 -11.94
C ARG A 162 -10.04 4.28 -13.36
N PRO A 163 -10.97 4.61 -14.28
CA PRO A 163 -10.92 4.11 -15.66
C PRO A 163 -9.61 4.45 -16.41
N ASP A 164 -9.03 5.60 -16.10
CA ASP A 164 -7.78 6.11 -16.69
C ASP A 164 -6.51 5.54 -16.04
N SER A 165 -6.60 4.87 -14.90
CA SER A 165 -5.44 4.23 -14.25
C SER A 165 -4.89 3.07 -15.07
N ILE A 166 -3.56 2.98 -15.16
CA ILE A 166 -2.85 1.89 -15.85
C ILE A 166 -2.58 0.76 -14.85
N LEU A 167 -3.08 -0.42 -15.18
CA LEU A 167 -2.89 -1.67 -14.46
C LEU A 167 -2.17 -2.66 -15.38
N ARG A 168 -0.94 -3.04 -15.03
CA ARG A 168 -0.15 -3.98 -15.84
C ARG A 168 -0.10 -3.64 -17.34
N GLY A 169 0.12 -2.36 -17.64
CA GLY A 169 0.30 -1.87 -19.00
C GLY A 169 -0.96 -1.58 -19.80
N LYS A 170 -2.16 -1.74 -19.22
CA LYS A 170 -3.45 -1.37 -19.84
C LYS A 170 -4.28 -0.52 -18.91
N THR A 171 -5.12 0.35 -19.46
CA THR A 171 -6.04 1.13 -18.63
C THR A 171 -7.14 0.24 -18.02
N ALA A 172 -7.63 0.61 -16.84
CA ALA A 172 -8.78 -0.08 -16.25
C ALA A 172 -10.00 -0.03 -17.17
N TYR A 173 -10.15 1.05 -17.97
CA TYR A 173 -11.18 1.17 -18.99
C TYR A 173 -11.10 0.10 -20.07
N GLU A 174 -9.91 -0.22 -20.58
CA GLU A 174 -9.73 -1.29 -21.58
C GLU A 174 -10.13 -2.65 -21.03
N TYR A 175 -9.77 -2.96 -19.76
CA TYR A 175 -10.22 -4.18 -19.11
C TYR A 175 -11.75 -4.26 -19.05
N ARG A 176 -12.40 -3.19 -18.55
CA ARG A 176 -13.88 -3.14 -18.44
C ARG A 176 -14.58 -3.24 -19.79
N LYS A 177 -14.03 -2.58 -20.81
CA LYS A 177 -14.53 -2.68 -22.18
C LYS A 177 -14.41 -4.11 -22.72
N ASN A 178 -13.32 -4.81 -22.43
CA ASN A 178 -13.16 -6.21 -22.84
C ASN A 178 -14.13 -7.13 -22.09
N LEU A 179 -14.37 -6.92 -20.78
CA LEU A 179 -15.38 -7.66 -20.03
C LEU A 179 -16.78 -7.49 -20.65
N GLY A 180 -17.14 -6.26 -21.03
CA GLY A 180 -18.41 -6.01 -21.73
C GLY A 180 -18.50 -6.70 -23.09
N ARG A 181 -17.38 -6.78 -23.84
CA ARG A 181 -17.35 -7.52 -25.11
C ARG A 181 -17.53 -9.03 -24.92
N GLU A 182 -16.93 -9.61 -23.87
CA GLU A 182 -17.12 -11.03 -23.59
C GLU A 182 -18.56 -11.30 -23.12
N LEU A 183 -19.11 -10.46 -22.25
CA LEU A 183 -20.51 -10.56 -21.81
C LEU A 183 -21.49 -10.51 -23.00
N ALA A 184 -21.27 -9.61 -23.97
CA ALA A 184 -22.11 -9.50 -25.16
C ALA A 184 -22.05 -10.72 -26.08
N LYS A 185 -21.02 -11.58 -25.97
CA LYS A 185 -20.95 -12.86 -26.67
C LYS A 185 -21.71 -13.97 -25.97
N GLU A 186 -21.77 -13.89 -24.64
CA GLU A 186 -22.43 -14.88 -23.80
C GLU A 186 -23.96 -14.63 -23.71
N ASP A 187 -24.35 -13.37 -23.70
CA ASP A 187 -25.75 -12.95 -23.56
C ASP A 187 -26.22 -12.21 -24.82
N ASN A 188 -27.05 -12.88 -25.60
CA ASN A 188 -27.54 -12.38 -26.88
C ASN A 188 -28.87 -11.63 -26.68
N VAL A 189 -28.82 -10.49 -25.98
CA VAL A 189 -29.96 -9.60 -25.79
C VAL A 189 -30.17 -8.77 -27.04
N ASP A 190 -31.38 -8.88 -27.61
CA ASP A 190 -31.83 -7.99 -28.68
C ASP A 190 -32.21 -6.64 -28.06
N ALA A 191 -31.29 -5.69 -28.09
CA ALA A 191 -31.47 -4.34 -27.55
C ALA A 191 -31.45 -3.31 -28.67
N GLU A 192 -32.45 -2.41 -28.68
CA GLU A 192 -32.53 -1.25 -29.59
C GLU A 192 -31.52 -0.15 -29.18
#